data_3c2c9e5837c56d8abf4e8c88ffcdc920
#
_entry.id   3c2c9e5837c56d8abf4e8c88ffcdc920
#
_cell.length_a   1.000
_cell.length_b   1.000
_cell.length_c   1.000
_cell.angle_alpha   90.00
_cell.angle_beta   90.00
_cell.angle_gamma   90.00
#
_symmetry.space_group_name_H-M   'P 1'
#
loop_
_entity.id
_entity.type
_entity.pdbx_description
1 polymer ?
#
loop_
_entity_poly.entity_id
_entity_poly.type
_entity_poly.pdbx_seq_one_letter_code
_entity_poly.pdbx_strand_id
1 'polypeptide(L)'
;MGSEMCIRDRADVEGYPEIASNFRETAEGETGHAHGHLDYIKQVGDPANDMPIGESSDNLKAAIAGETHEYTDMYPGMAKTAREEGFSEIADWFETLAKAEKSHAGRFQQMLDSIS
;
A
#
# COMPACT_ATOMS: atom_id res chain seq x y z
N MET A 1 2.59 -8.06 5.47
CA MET A 1 1.63 -8.88 4.68
C MET A 1 2.07 -9.15 3.23
N GLY A 2 2.92 -8.38 2.64
CA GLY A 2 3.20 -8.48 1.21
C GLY A 2 3.96 -9.74 0.78
N SER A 3 5.19 -9.89 1.22
CA SER A 3 6.07 -10.97 0.75
C SER A 3 5.66 -12.37 1.24
N GLU A 4 5.12 -12.51 2.44
CA GLU A 4 4.76 -13.80 3.04
C GLU A 4 3.70 -14.55 2.23
N MET A 5 2.77 -13.86 1.60
CA MET A 5 1.76 -14.48 0.73
C MET A 5 2.38 -15.03 -0.55
N CYS A 6 3.31 -14.31 -1.16
CA CYS A 6 3.97 -14.74 -2.39
C CYS A 6 4.96 -15.90 -2.14
N ILE A 7 5.76 -15.82 -1.08
CA ILE A 7 6.72 -16.88 -0.74
C ILE A 7 6.05 -18.13 -0.19
N ARG A 8 4.87 -18.00 0.43
CA ARG A 8 4.02 -19.13 0.80
C ARG A 8 3.66 -19.98 -0.40
N ASP A 9 3.15 -19.36 -1.45
CA ASP A 9 2.72 -20.06 -2.67
C ASP A 9 3.92 -20.78 -3.33
N ARG A 10 5.09 -20.19 -3.26
CA ARG A 10 6.31 -20.84 -3.75
C ARG A 10 6.67 -22.08 -2.93
N ALA A 11 6.54 -22.02 -1.61
CA ALA A 11 6.79 -23.16 -0.73
C ALA A 11 5.83 -24.31 -1.01
N ASP A 12 4.55 -24.03 -1.27
CA ASP A 12 3.57 -25.05 -1.67
C ASP A 12 3.95 -25.71 -3.00
N VAL A 13 4.34 -24.94 -4.00
CA VAL A 13 4.77 -25.46 -5.32
C VAL A 13 6.03 -26.34 -5.20
N GLU A 14 6.95 -25.99 -4.31
CA GLU A 14 8.18 -26.78 -4.06
C GLU A 14 7.96 -28.01 -3.18
N GLY A 15 6.75 -28.19 -2.63
CA GLY A 15 6.39 -29.35 -1.81
C GLY A 15 6.79 -29.23 -0.33
N TYR A 16 6.83 -28.01 0.19
CA TYR A 16 7.13 -27.71 1.59
C TYR A 16 5.90 -27.17 2.34
N PRO A 17 4.88 -28.00 2.62
CA PRO A 17 3.62 -27.55 3.19
C PRO A 17 3.74 -26.96 4.60
N GLU A 18 4.71 -27.45 5.41
CA GLU A 18 4.95 -26.90 6.76
C GLU A 18 5.54 -25.49 6.71
N ILE A 19 6.41 -25.21 5.73
CA ILE A 19 6.96 -23.88 5.49
C ILE A 19 5.83 -22.95 5.00
N ALA A 20 5.00 -23.40 4.07
CA ALA A 20 3.86 -22.64 3.58
C ALA A 20 2.86 -22.31 4.71
N SER A 21 2.61 -23.28 5.61
CA SER A 21 1.75 -23.04 6.79
C SER A 21 2.32 -21.98 7.72
N ASN A 22 3.62 -22.03 8.00
CA ASN A 22 4.30 -21.04 8.83
C ASN A 22 4.20 -19.62 8.23
N PHE A 23 4.40 -19.49 6.93
CA PHE A 23 4.21 -18.19 6.25
C PHE A 23 2.77 -17.68 6.34
N ARG A 24 1.78 -18.57 6.25
CA ARG A 24 0.37 -18.22 6.40
C ARG A 24 0.06 -17.73 7.81
N GLU A 25 0.49 -18.45 8.82
CA GLU A 25 0.29 -18.09 10.24
C GLU A 25 0.97 -16.76 10.56
N THR A 26 2.16 -16.52 10.02
CA THR A 26 2.87 -15.24 10.16
C THR A 26 2.07 -14.10 9.53
N ALA A 27 1.57 -14.27 8.30
CA ALA A 27 0.76 -13.26 7.61
C ALA A 27 -0.54 -12.93 8.38
N GLU A 28 -1.18 -13.93 8.98
CA GLU A 28 -2.35 -13.72 9.84
C GLU A 28 -1.99 -12.94 11.11
N GLY A 29 -0.86 -13.25 11.73
CA GLY A 29 -0.32 -12.50 12.87
C GLY A 29 -0.06 -11.03 12.52
N GLU A 30 0.53 -10.76 11.37
CA GLU A 30 0.76 -9.39 10.90
C GLU A 30 -0.52 -8.59 10.67
N THR A 31 -1.62 -9.25 10.32
CA THR A 31 -2.94 -8.61 10.28
C THR A 31 -3.35 -8.10 11.66
N GLY A 32 -3.10 -8.86 12.72
CA GLY A 32 -3.32 -8.43 14.10
C GLY A 32 -2.44 -7.24 14.49
N HIS A 33 -1.18 -7.24 14.09
CA HIS A 33 -0.25 -6.12 14.30
C HIS A 33 -0.75 -4.86 13.60
N ALA A 34 -1.20 -4.96 12.36
CA ALA A 34 -1.75 -3.83 11.61
C ALA A 34 -2.95 -3.20 12.33
N HIS A 35 -3.87 -4.00 12.88
CA HIS A 35 -4.99 -3.49 13.66
C HIS A 35 -4.54 -2.80 14.95
N GLY A 36 -3.57 -3.36 15.67
CA GLY A 36 -3.00 -2.74 16.86
C GLY A 36 -2.34 -1.40 16.55
N HIS A 37 -1.56 -1.31 15.47
CA HIS A 37 -0.97 -0.05 15.03
C HIS A 37 -2.03 0.99 14.64
N LEU A 38 -3.09 0.57 13.96
CA LEU A 38 -4.19 1.45 13.58
C LEU A 38 -4.86 2.10 14.80
N ASP A 39 -5.04 1.37 15.90
CA ASP A 39 -5.63 1.91 17.13
C ASP A 39 -4.79 3.05 17.74
N TYR A 40 -3.46 3.01 17.59
CA TYR A 40 -2.59 4.12 17.98
C TYR A 40 -2.63 5.28 16.97
N ILE A 41 -2.65 4.98 15.68
CA ILE A 41 -2.72 6.01 14.62
C ILE A 41 -4.02 6.82 14.74
N LYS A 42 -5.12 6.22 15.12
CA LYS A 42 -6.39 6.94 15.38
C LYS A 42 -6.28 8.04 16.44
N GLN A 43 -5.30 7.95 17.34
CA GLN A 43 -5.09 8.94 18.39
C GLN A 43 -4.26 10.13 17.93
N VAL A 44 -3.39 9.95 16.96
CA VAL A 44 -2.40 10.96 16.54
C VAL A 44 -2.56 11.39 15.07
N GLY A 45 -3.33 10.68 14.28
CA GLY A 45 -3.48 10.91 12.84
C GLY A 45 -2.49 10.10 11.99
N ASP A 46 -2.62 10.21 10.68
CA ASP A 46 -1.74 9.55 9.72
C ASP A 46 -0.33 10.17 9.78
N PRO A 47 0.72 9.41 10.11
CA PRO A 47 2.07 9.95 10.24
C PRO A 47 2.68 10.43 8.91
N ALA A 48 2.11 10.07 7.77
CA ALA A 48 2.59 10.51 6.47
C ALA A 48 2.08 11.91 6.06
N ASN A 49 0.88 12.29 6.52
CA ASN A 49 0.22 13.54 6.10
C ASN A 49 -0.50 14.28 7.23
N ASP A 50 -0.36 13.84 8.47
CA ASP A 50 -0.99 14.40 9.68
C ASP A 50 -2.53 14.50 9.63
N MET A 51 -3.18 13.73 8.73
CA MET A 51 -4.63 13.75 8.59
C MET A 51 -5.32 12.88 9.64
N PRO A 52 -6.50 13.27 10.13
CA PRO A 52 -7.27 12.44 11.06
C PRO A 52 -7.64 11.10 10.45
N ILE A 53 -7.61 10.05 11.28
CA ILE A 53 -8.03 8.69 10.92
C ILE A 53 -9.07 8.20 11.93
N GLY A 54 -10.08 7.49 11.46
CA GLY A 54 -11.12 6.87 12.28
C GLY A 54 -12.44 6.79 11.56
N GLU A 55 -13.05 7.94 11.30
CA GLU A 55 -14.30 8.02 10.54
C GLU A 55 -14.05 7.81 9.04
N SER A 56 -15.04 7.23 8.33
CA SER A 56 -14.89 6.91 6.91
C SER A 56 -14.54 8.12 6.04
N SER A 57 -15.11 9.29 6.32
CA SER A 57 -14.81 10.50 5.58
C SER A 57 -13.35 10.96 5.76
N ASP A 58 -12.81 10.85 6.97
CA ASP A 58 -11.43 11.22 7.26
C ASP A 58 -10.47 10.17 6.69
N ASN A 59 -10.81 8.89 6.81
CA ASN A 59 -10.03 7.81 6.21
C ASN A 59 -9.92 7.96 4.68
N LEU A 60 -11.02 8.33 4.01
CA LEU A 60 -11.01 8.59 2.56
C LEU A 60 -10.16 9.80 2.19
N LYS A 61 -10.23 10.89 2.96
CA LYS A 61 -9.35 12.05 2.74
C LYS A 61 -7.88 11.70 2.90
N ALA A 62 -7.53 10.96 3.95
CA ALA A 62 -6.16 10.50 4.18
C ALA A 62 -5.67 9.59 3.04
N ALA A 63 -6.51 8.64 2.59
CA ALA A 63 -6.21 7.78 1.46
C ALA A 63 -6.00 8.58 0.15
N ILE A 64 -6.87 9.54 -0.16
CA ILE A 64 -6.72 10.41 -1.34
C ILE A 64 -5.40 11.18 -1.27
N ALA A 65 -5.03 11.70 -0.11
CA ALA A 65 -3.76 12.43 0.06
C ALA A 65 -2.56 11.50 -0.16
N GLY A 66 -2.58 10.28 0.37
CA GLY A 66 -1.54 9.28 0.16
C GLY A 66 -1.37 8.91 -1.31
N GLU A 67 -2.45 8.48 -1.96
CA GLU A 67 -2.46 8.10 -3.38
C GLU A 67 -2.02 9.28 -4.28
N THR A 68 -2.42 10.51 -3.93
CA THR A 68 -2.01 11.71 -4.67
C THR A 68 -0.50 11.93 -4.57
N HIS A 69 0.09 11.79 -3.38
CA HIS A 69 1.53 11.86 -3.20
C HIS A 69 2.24 10.76 -4.02
N GLU A 70 1.71 9.55 -4.01
CA GLU A 70 2.31 8.41 -4.73
C GLU A 70 2.37 8.64 -6.24
N TYR A 71 1.31 9.16 -6.86
CA TYR A 71 1.31 9.36 -8.31
C TYR A 71 1.88 10.70 -8.77
N THR A 72 1.97 11.72 -7.91
CA THR A 72 2.52 13.03 -8.29
C THR A 72 4.00 13.19 -7.98
N ASP A 73 4.49 12.53 -6.93
CA ASP A 73 5.84 12.74 -6.39
C ASP A 73 6.62 11.43 -6.24
N MET A 74 6.12 10.48 -5.46
CA MET A 74 6.87 9.28 -5.07
C MET A 74 7.26 8.41 -6.28
N TYR A 75 6.30 7.87 -7.01
CA TYR A 75 6.59 7.01 -8.15
C TYR A 75 7.27 7.75 -9.32
N PRO A 76 6.89 8.98 -9.67
CA PRO A 76 7.65 9.76 -10.67
C PRO A 76 9.11 9.99 -10.27
N GLY A 77 9.36 10.28 -8.99
CA GLY A 77 10.72 10.44 -8.46
C GLY A 77 11.52 9.13 -8.54
N MET A 78 10.92 8.02 -8.14
CA MET A 78 11.53 6.68 -8.21
C MET A 78 11.81 6.27 -9.68
N ALA A 79 10.88 6.53 -10.59
CA ALA A 79 11.05 6.26 -12.01
C ALA A 79 12.22 7.06 -12.61
N LYS A 80 12.33 8.34 -12.25
CA LYS A 80 13.45 9.20 -12.66
C LYS A 80 14.78 8.62 -12.19
N THR A 81 14.91 8.31 -10.91
CA THR A 81 16.13 7.73 -10.33
C THR A 81 16.48 6.40 -10.99
N ALA A 82 15.53 5.50 -11.15
CA ALA A 82 15.75 4.22 -11.82
C ALA A 82 16.27 4.41 -13.25
N ARG A 83 15.74 5.39 -13.97
CA ARG A 83 16.19 5.71 -15.34
C ARG A 83 17.59 6.27 -15.39
N GLU A 84 17.95 7.14 -14.45
CA GLU A 84 19.29 7.70 -14.29
C GLU A 84 20.32 6.63 -13.94
N GLU A 85 19.92 5.61 -13.16
CA GLU A 85 20.77 4.47 -12.79
C GLU A 85 20.81 3.36 -13.86
N GLY A 86 20.09 3.50 -14.97
CA GLY A 86 20.09 2.55 -16.09
C GLY A 86 19.08 1.40 -15.96
N PHE A 87 18.15 1.46 -15.03
CA PHE A 87 17.09 0.47 -14.81
C PHE A 87 15.80 0.84 -15.53
N SER A 88 15.83 0.87 -16.85
CA SER A 88 14.69 1.35 -17.66
C SER A 88 13.40 0.57 -17.45
N GLU A 89 13.46 -0.77 -17.33
CA GLU A 89 12.27 -1.59 -17.09
C GLU A 89 11.64 -1.33 -15.72
N ILE A 90 12.45 -1.07 -14.70
CA ILE A 90 11.99 -0.69 -13.36
C ILE A 90 11.35 0.70 -13.40
N ALA A 91 11.95 1.65 -14.15
CA ALA A 91 11.36 2.97 -14.34
C ALA A 91 9.98 2.89 -15.00
N ASP A 92 9.82 2.10 -16.05
CA ASP A 92 8.55 1.89 -16.74
C ASP A 92 7.49 1.24 -15.80
N TRP A 93 7.93 0.36 -14.92
CA TRP A 93 7.08 -0.22 -13.88
C TRP A 93 6.59 0.83 -12.89
N PHE A 94 7.46 1.69 -12.38
CA PHE A 94 7.05 2.78 -11.49
C PHE A 94 6.09 3.78 -12.17
N GLU A 95 6.28 4.08 -13.44
CA GLU A 95 5.34 4.91 -14.20
C GLU A 95 3.96 4.22 -14.37
N THR A 96 3.95 2.91 -14.49
CA THR A 96 2.70 2.12 -14.51
C THR A 96 2.00 2.15 -13.16
N LEU A 97 2.73 2.01 -12.07
CA LEU A 97 2.19 2.14 -10.71
C LEU A 97 1.61 3.54 -10.47
N ALA A 98 2.30 4.60 -10.87
CA ALA A 98 1.77 5.97 -10.76
C ALA A 98 0.39 6.12 -11.43
N LYS A 99 0.16 5.48 -12.56
CA LYS A 99 -1.16 5.48 -13.22
C LYS A 99 -2.22 4.72 -12.42
N ALA A 100 -1.84 3.61 -11.78
CA ALA A 100 -2.74 2.85 -10.91
C ALA A 100 -3.16 3.68 -9.70
N GLU A 101 -2.20 4.34 -9.02
CA GLU A 101 -2.48 5.15 -7.83
C GLU A 101 -3.34 6.38 -8.17
N LYS A 102 -3.16 6.97 -9.33
CA LYS A 102 -4.08 8.01 -9.81
C LYS A 102 -5.53 7.50 -9.97
N SER A 103 -5.69 6.25 -10.41
CA SER A 103 -7.02 5.62 -10.49
C SER A 103 -7.61 5.37 -9.10
N HIS A 104 -6.78 4.93 -8.14
CA HIS A 104 -7.19 4.74 -6.76
C HIS A 104 -7.66 6.06 -6.12
N ALA A 105 -6.88 7.13 -6.26
CA ALA A 105 -7.27 8.45 -5.77
C ALA A 105 -8.63 8.90 -6.33
N GLY A 106 -8.86 8.68 -7.63
CA GLY A 106 -10.15 9.00 -8.27
C GLY A 106 -11.33 8.20 -7.72
N ARG A 107 -11.12 6.91 -7.43
CA ARG A 107 -12.17 6.06 -6.81
C ARG A 107 -12.47 6.50 -5.38
N PHE A 108 -11.45 6.78 -4.58
CA PHE A 108 -11.64 7.28 -3.21
C PHE A 108 -12.35 8.62 -3.20
N GLN A 109 -12.04 9.52 -4.15
CA GLN A 109 -12.75 10.79 -4.29
C GLN A 109 -14.24 10.58 -4.59
N GLN A 110 -14.59 9.69 -5.51
CA GLN A 110 -15.98 9.35 -5.80
C GLN A 110 -16.71 8.79 -4.56
N MET A 111 -16.04 7.97 -3.76
CA MET A 111 -16.62 7.45 -2.52
C MET A 111 -16.82 8.58 -1.49
N LEU A 112 -15.85 9.47 -1.35
CA LEU A 112 -15.99 10.62 -0.45
C LEU A 112 -17.15 11.52 -0.89
N ASP A 113 -17.28 11.82 -2.17
CA ASP A 113 -18.37 12.63 -2.71
C ASP A 113 -19.75 11.99 -2.47
N SER A 114 -19.82 10.64 -2.45
CA SER A 114 -21.07 9.90 -2.22
C SER A 114 -21.58 9.96 -0.78
N ILE A 115 -20.72 10.29 0.18
CA ILE A 115 -21.07 10.36 1.61
C ILE A 115 -21.03 11.79 2.18
N SER A 116 -20.74 12.74 1.33
CA SER A 116 -20.63 14.18 1.70
C SER A 116 -21.94 14.94 1.57
#